data_98baac49edaa7f1a1ed12a00fc8665e6
#
_entry.id   98baac49edaa7f1a1ed12a00fc8665e6
#
_cell.length_a   1.000
_cell.length_b   1.000
_cell.length_c   1.000
_cell.angle_alpha   90.00
_cell.angle_beta   90.00
_cell.angle_gamma   90.00
#
_symmetry.space_group_name_H-M   'P 1'
#
loop_
_entity.id
_entity.type
_entity.pdbx_description
1 polymer ?
#
loop_
_entity_poly.entity_id
_entity_poly.type
_entity_poly.pdbx_seq_one_letter_code
_entity_poly.pdbx_strand_id
1 'polypeptide(L)'
;MRISEREKLVLNAIVDYYLTVGDTIGSRTLVKKYGIELSSATIRNVMAELEDMGFIEKTHTSSGRIPTDMGYKYYLTELLKVEKITQEEIENISNVYNRRVDELENILKKTSTLLSKLTNYAGIAVEPKPDNKKVSRVELVYIDEYLIMAIIVMDDRRVKTKNIHLSYPITKEEVEKKADELNAKIRNNEIAINDIEKFFTESTDIVYEYDDEDELTKYFINNLPSMLKNENIAGVTDVIEFFNERKDIRELFEKLIEQKAQENSKSNVNVILGDELGIKELEDFSFVYSIYDIGGAQGIIGVMGPKRMAYSKTMGLINHVSREVNKLINSMEKDKNKRV
;
A
#
# COMPACT_ATOMS: atom_id res chain seq x y z
N MET A 1 0.15 -5.83 -27.60
CA MET A 1 -0.71 -6.58 -28.54
C MET A 1 -1.97 -5.76 -28.78
N ARG A 2 -2.37 -5.50 -30.04
CA ARG A 2 -3.59 -4.73 -30.30
C ARG A 2 -4.74 -5.68 -30.56
N ILE A 3 -5.78 -5.62 -29.75
CA ILE A 3 -7.04 -6.34 -30.01
C ILE A 3 -8.05 -5.40 -30.70
N SER A 4 -8.91 -5.99 -31.53
CA SER A 4 -9.93 -5.27 -32.30
C SER A 4 -11.03 -4.70 -31.40
N GLU A 5 -11.80 -3.72 -31.88
CA GLU A 5 -12.93 -3.15 -31.12
C GLU A 5 -14.01 -4.21 -30.78
N ARG A 6 -14.17 -5.26 -31.61
CA ARG A 6 -15.07 -6.37 -31.32
C ARG A 6 -14.55 -7.25 -30.18
N GLU A 7 -13.27 -7.54 -30.16
CA GLU A 7 -12.61 -8.28 -29.08
C GLU A 7 -12.67 -7.49 -27.76
N LYS A 8 -12.41 -6.18 -27.80
CA LYS A 8 -12.56 -5.30 -26.64
C LYS A 8 -13.97 -5.32 -26.07
N LEU A 9 -14.98 -5.23 -26.94
CA LEU A 9 -16.40 -5.26 -26.52
C LEU A 9 -16.73 -6.59 -25.84
N VAL A 10 -16.32 -7.72 -26.41
CA VAL A 10 -16.60 -9.06 -25.87
C VAL A 10 -15.82 -9.29 -24.58
N LEU A 11 -14.53 -8.92 -24.51
CA LEU A 11 -13.71 -9.03 -23.30
C LEU A 11 -14.29 -8.18 -22.16
N ASN A 12 -14.66 -6.93 -22.45
CA ASN A 12 -15.30 -6.06 -21.45
C ASN A 12 -16.56 -6.68 -20.86
N ALA A 13 -17.42 -7.25 -21.70
CA ALA A 13 -18.65 -7.90 -21.25
C ALA A 13 -18.40 -9.20 -20.46
N ILE A 14 -17.37 -9.98 -20.81
CA ILE A 14 -16.99 -11.18 -20.06
C ILE A 14 -16.46 -10.79 -18.67
N VAL A 15 -15.56 -9.81 -18.60
CA VAL A 15 -15.01 -9.34 -17.32
C VAL A 15 -16.10 -8.73 -16.44
N ASP A 16 -16.94 -7.85 -16.99
CA ASP A 16 -18.07 -7.25 -16.25
C ASP A 16 -19.04 -8.32 -15.69
N TYR A 17 -19.36 -9.33 -16.51
CA TYR A 17 -20.20 -10.43 -16.05
C TYR A 17 -19.55 -11.20 -14.89
N TYR A 18 -18.27 -11.51 -15.02
CA TYR A 18 -17.55 -12.25 -14.00
C TYR A 18 -17.39 -11.42 -12.70
N LEU A 19 -17.16 -10.12 -12.80
CA LEU A 19 -17.12 -9.23 -11.65
C LEU A 19 -18.46 -9.16 -10.90
N THR A 20 -19.59 -9.15 -11.64
CA THR A 20 -20.92 -8.98 -11.07
C THR A 20 -21.57 -10.28 -10.61
N VAL A 21 -21.37 -11.38 -11.35
CA VAL A 21 -22.09 -12.64 -11.12
C VAL A 21 -21.14 -13.70 -10.51
N GLY A 22 -19.85 -13.67 -10.85
CA GLY A 22 -18.87 -14.64 -10.37
C GLY A 22 -18.92 -16.00 -11.05
N ASP A 23 -19.54 -16.11 -12.22
CA ASP A 23 -19.72 -17.36 -12.94
C ASP A 23 -19.28 -17.23 -14.41
N THR A 24 -19.12 -18.34 -15.08
CA THR A 24 -18.77 -18.40 -16.50
C THR A 24 -19.89 -17.86 -17.38
N ILE A 25 -19.54 -17.26 -18.52
CA ILE A 25 -20.53 -16.77 -19.47
C ILE A 25 -20.36 -17.37 -20.86
N GLY A 26 -21.46 -17.78 -21.47
CA GLY A 26 -21.51 -18.27 -22.85
C GLY A 26 -21.96 -17.20 -23.85
N SER A 27 -21.63 -17.41 -25.15
CA SER A 27 -21.93 -16.44 -26.23
C SER A 27 -23.41 -16.04 -26.35
N ARG A 28 -24.35 -16.96 -26.10
CA ARG A 28 -25.79 -16.64 -26.12
C ARG A 28 -26.20 -15.71 -24.98
N THR A 29 -25.66 -15.94 -23.80
CA THR A 29 -25.92 -15.08 -22.62
C THR A 29 -25.32 -13.71 -22.80
N LEU A 30 -24.11 -13.59 -23.39
CA LEU A 30 -23.49 -12.31 -23.73
C LEU A 30 -24.38 -11.47 -24.65
N VAL A 31 -24.86 -12.05 -25.77
CA VAL A 31 -25.80 -11.35 -26.67
C VAL A 31 -27.01 -10.81 -25.92
N LYS A 32 -27.66 -11.68 -25.13
CA LYS A 32 -28.93 -11.36 -24.47
C LYS A 32 -28.75 -10.32 -23.37
N LYS A 33 -27.70 -10.43 -22.54
CA LYS A 33 -27.52 -9.59 -21.35
C LYS A 33 -26.94 -8.22 -21.70
N TYR A 34 -26.00 -8.16 -22.64
CA TYR A 34 -25.28 -6.92 -22.97
C TYR A 34 -25.76 -6.26 -24.26
N GLY A 35 -26.79 -6.81 -24.91
CA GLY A 35 -27.36 -6.22 -26.13
C GLY A 35 -26.35 -6.06 -27.28
N ILE A 36 -25.36 -6.98 -27.34
CA ILE A 36 -24.29 -6.89 -28.35
C ILE A 36 -24.89 -7.18 -29.72
N GLU A 37 -24.77 -6.22 -30.65
CA GLU A 37 -25.28 -6.32 -32.03
C GLU A 37 -24.44 -7.25 -32.90
N LEU A 38 -24.13 -8.44 -32.39
CA LEU A 38 -23.42 -9.50 -33.09
C LEU A 38 -24.16 -10.83 -32.91
N SER A 39 -24.07 -11.70 -33.89
CA SER A 39 -24.64 -13.04 -33.73
C SER A 39 -23.89 -13.84 -32.65
N SER A 40 -24.58 -14.78 -31.98
CA SER A 40 -23.93 -15.65 -30.99
C SER A 40 -22.84 -16.54 -31.61
N ALA A 41 -22.89 -16.81 -32.93
CA ALA A 41 -21.85 -17.51 -33.65
C ALA A 41 -20.60 -16.59 -33.82
N THR A 42 -20.79 -15.31 -34.17
CA THR A 42 -19.70 -14.34 -34.25
C THR A 42 -19.03 -14.16 -32.90
N ILE A 43 -19.82 -13.99 -31.81
CA ILE A 43 -19.26 -13.87 -30.45
C ILE A 43 -18.48 -15.13 -30.07
N ARG A 44 -18.94 -16.33 -30.45
CA ARG A 44 -18.20 -17.57 -30.17
C ARG A 44 -16.83 -17.58 -30.86
N ASN A 45 -16.73 -17.06 -32.10
CA ASN A 45 -15.44 -16.94 -32.80
C ASN A 45 -14.53 -15.93 -32.09
N VAL A 46 -15.05 -14.75 -31.72
CA VAL A 46 -14.30 -13.75 -30.96
C VAL A 46 -13.83 -14.30 -29.61
N MET A 47 -14.67 -15.07 -28.90
CA MET A 47 -14.26 -15.75 -27.68
C MET A 47 -13.14 -16.78 -27.91
N ALA A 48 -13.14 -17.49 -29.04
CA ALA A 48 -12.05 -18.41 -29.39
C ALA A 48 -10.74 -17.62 -29.65
N GLU A 49 -10.81 -16.51 -30.38
CA GLU A 49 -9.67 -15.63 -30.62
C GLU A 49 -9.10 -15.06 -29.32
N LEU A 50 -9.96 -14.60 -28.41
CA LEU A 50 -9.54 -14.10 -27.07
C LEU A 50 -8.94 -15.20 -26.20
N GLU A 51 -9.44 -16.44 -26.31
CA GLU A 51 -8.90 -17.60 -25.62
C GLU A 51 -7.51 -17.98 -26.17
N ASP A 52 -7.34 -17.99 -27.50
CA ASP A 52 -6.06 -18.25 -28.16
C ASP A 52 -5.01 -17.18 -27.81
N MET A 53 -5.45 -15.94 -27.60
CA MET A 53 -4.60 -14.84 -27.13
C MET A 53 -4.35 -14.85 -25.61
N GLY A 54 -5.00 -15.74 -24.85
CA GLY A 54 -4.82 -15.91 -23.42
C GLY A 54 -5.57 -14.90 -22.54
N PHE A 55 -6.51 -14.10 -23.08
CA PHE A 55 -7.30 -13.14 -22.29
C PHE A 55 -8.45 -13.78 -21.52
N ILE A 56 -8.95 -14.92 -22.00
CA ILE A 56 -10.03 -15.67 -21.34
C ILE A 56 -9.71 -17.17 -21.40
N GLU A 57 -10.36 -17.94 -20.54
CA GLU A 57 -10.18 -19.37 -20.47
C GLU A 57 -11.49 -20.12 -20.22
N LYS A 58 -11.46 -21.44 -20.49
CA LYS A 58 -12.55 -22.37 -20.15
C LYS A 58 -12.35 -22.90 -18.74
N THR A 59 -13.41 -22.94 -17.97
CA THR A 59 -13.42 -23.74 -16.75
C THR A 59 -13.68 -25.21 -17.09
N HIS A 60 -13.10 -26.12 -16.33
CA HIS A 60 -13.18 -27.58 -16.57
C HIS A 60 -14.62 -28.15 -16.61
N THR A 61 -15.62 -27.39 -16.14
CA THR A 61 -17.00 -27.87 -15.95
C THR A 61 -18.03 -27.24 -16.87
N SER A 62 -17.69 -26.23 -17.67
CA SER A 62 -18.65 -25.48 -18.48
C SER A 62 -18.15 -25.13 -19.89
N SER A 63 -19.10 -24.86 -20.81
CA SER A 63 -18.78 -24.24 -22.12
C SER A 63 -18.60 -22.73 -22.06
N GLY A 64 -18.75 -22.11 -20.88
CA GLY A 64 -18.56 -20.70 -20.65
C GLY A 64 -17.09 -20.32 -20.55
N ARG A 65 -16.85 -19.02 -20.46
CA ARG A 65 -15.51 -18.42 -20.33
C ARG A 65 -15.44 -17.53 -19.10
N ILE A 66 -14.25 -17.47 -18.52
CA ILE A 66 -13.87 -16.51 -17.49
C ILE A 66 -12.64 -15.73 -17.97
N PRO A 67 -12.39 -14.51 -17.45
CA PRO A 67 -11.17 -13.80 -17.73
C PRO A 67 -9.97 -14.46 -17.05
N THR A 68 -8.82 -14.47 -17.71
CA THR A 68 -7.52 -14.74 -17.10
C THR A 68 -6.98 -13.47 -16.42
N ASP A 69 -5.88 -13.58 -15.67
CA ASP A 69 -5.20 -12.43 -15.10
C ASP A 69 -4.76 -11.43 -16.19
N MET A 70 -4.31 -11.92 -17.35
CA MET A 70 -3.99 -11.06 -18.50
C MET A 70 -5.24 -10.34 -19.04
N GLY A 71 -6.39 -11.00 -19.07
CA GLY A 71 -7.67 -10.39 -19.43
C GLY A 71 -8.11 -9.31 -18.44
N TYR A 72 -7.96 -9.58 -17.15
CA TYR A 72 -8.20 -8.59 -16.10
C TYR A 72 -7.28 -7.38 -16.25
N LYS A 73 -5.98 -7.60 -16.40
CA LYS A 73 -5.01 -6.51 -16.55
C LYS A 73 -5.34 -5.62 -17.74
N TYR A 74 -5.65 -6.21 -18.89
CA TYR A 74 -6.07 -5.47 -20.07
C TYR A 74 -7.36 -4.67 -19.83
N TYR A 75 -8.35 -5.26 -19.17
CA TYR A 75 -9.58 -4.56 -18.79
C TYR A 75 -9.29 -3.35 -17.90
N LEU A 76 -8.49 -3.52 -16.85
CA LEU A 76 -8.16 -2.45 -15.90
C LEU A 76 -7.39 -1.29 -16.54
N THR A 77 -6.49 -1.58 -17.48
CA THR A 77 -5.63 -0.57 -18.10
C THR A 77 -6.27 0.11 -19.31
N GLU A 78 -7.04 -0.61 -20.12
CA GLU A 78 -7.49 -0.14 -21.42
C GLU A 78 -9.01 0.06 -21.53
N LEU A 79 -9.82 -0.69 -20.77
CA LEU A 79 -11.26 -0.71 -20.96
C LEU A 79 -12.04 -0.06 -19.82
N LEU A 80 -11.53 -0.10 -18.59
CA LEU A 80 -12.22 0.38 -17.40
C LEU A 80 -12.43 1.90 -17.43
N LYS A 81 -13.67 2.32 -17.17
CA LYS A 81 -14.00 3.73 -16.95
C LYS A 81 -14.23 3.93 -15.46
N VAL A 82 -13.44 4.82 -14.85
CA VAL A 82 -13.58 5.16 -13.43
C VAL A 82 -14.88 5.95 -13.22
N GLU A 83 -15.69 5.50 -12.27
CA GLU A 83 -16.94 6.19 -11.91
C GLU A 83 -16.66 7.51 -11.17
N LYS A 84 -17.54 8.47 -11.37
CA LYS A 84 -17.55 9.68 -10.54
C LYS A 84 -18.21 9.35 -9.22
N ILE A 85 -17.57 9.75 -8.12
CA ILE A 85 -18.16 9.61 -6.79
C ILE A 85 -19.33 10.56 -6.60
N THR A 86 -20.31 10.16 -5.78
CA THR A 86 -21.51 10.95 -5.50
C THR A 86 -21.20 12.12 -4.57
N GLN A 87 -22.11 13.11 -4.54
CA GLN A 87 -21.99 14.24 -3.63
C GLN A 87 -22.03 13.80 -2.16
N GLU A 88 -22.85 12.81 -1.82
CA GLU A 88 -22.89 12.23 -0.48
C GLU A 88 -21.56 11.60 -0.06
N GLU A 89 -20.90 10.86 -0.96
CA GLU A 89 -19.58 10.29 -0.71
C GLU A 89 -18.52 11.39 -0.51
N ILE A 90 -18.59 12.48 -1.30
CA ILE A 90 -17.73 13.66 -1.13
C ILE A 90 -17.90 14.27 0.25
N GLU A 91 -19.15 14.49 0.69
CA GLU A 91 -19.44 15.08 2.01
C GLU A 91 -18.98 14.17 3.15
N ASN A 92 -19.21 12.86 3.04
CA ASN A 92 -18.72 11.88 4.02
C ASN A 92 -17.21 11.90 4.16
N ILE A 93 -16.47 11.96 3.05
CA ILE A 93 -15.01 12.05 3.04
C ILE A 93 -14.57 13.36 3.71
N SER A 94 -15.14 14.50 3.31
CA SER A 94 -14.80 15.82 3.85
C SER A 94 -15.03 15.90 5.36
N ASN A 95 -16.14 15.33 5.85
CA ASN A 95 -16.49 15.35 7.28
C ASN A 95 -15.47 14.61 8.17
N VAL A 96 -14.81 13.57 7.66
CA VAL A 96 -13.77 12.83 8.40
C VAL A 96 -12.55 13.71 8.67
N TYR A 97 -12.22 14.60 7.74
CA TYR A 97 -11.01 15.45 7.80
C TYR A 97 -11.26 16.87 8.31
N ASN A 98 -12.51 17.28 8.52
CA ASN A 98 -12.86 18.62 9.00
C ASN A 98 -12.43 18.94 10.46
N ARG A 99 -12.01 17.93 11.23
CA ARG A 99 -11.46 18.15 12.57
C ARG A 99 -9.95 18.34 12.46
N ARG A 100 -9.40 19.35 13.17
CA ARG A 100 -7.95 19.53 13.29
C ARG A 100 -7.29 18.21 13.63
N VAL A 101 -6.40 17.76 12.75
CA VAL A 101 -5.60 16.55 12.93
C VAL A 101 -4.16 17.04 13.05
N ASP A 102 -3.61 16.91 14.25
CA ASP A 102 -2.29 17.46 14.57
C ASP A 102 -1.13 16.55 14.15
N GLU A 103 -1.40 15.27 13.81
CA GLU A 103 -0.38 14.27 13.52
C GLU A 103 -0.71 13.44 12.29
N LEU A 104 0.31 13.13 11.47
CA LEU A 104 0.20 12.27 10.27
C LEU A 104 -0.43 10.90 10.59
N GLU A 105 -0.02 10.29 11.69
CA GLU A 105 -0.55 9.01 12.16
C GLU A 105 -2.08 9.00 12.27
N ASN A 106 -2.65 10.06 12.85
CA ASN A 106 -4.10 10.20 12.99
C ASN A 106 -4.82 10.34 11.63
N ILE A 107 -4.19 11.04 10.67
CA ILE A 107 -4.71 11.15 9.30
C ILE A 107 -4.76 9.75 8.67
N LEU A 108 -3.67 9.00 8.74
CA LEU A 108 -3.54 7.69 8.13
C LEU A 108 -4.51 6.67 8.75
N LYS A 109 -4.62 6.65 10.09
CA LYS A 109 -5.57 5.79 10.81
C LYS A 109 -7.02 6.08 10.42
N LYS A 110 -7.39 7.36 10.30
CA LYS A 110 -8.72 7.76 9.84
C LYS A 110 -8.94 7.38 8.37
N THR A 111 -7.92 7.55 7.54
CA THR A 111 -7.97 7.22 6.11
C THR A 111 -8.21 5.73 5.88
N SER A 112 -7.46 4.84 6.54
CA SER A 112 -7.68 3.39 6.41
C SER A 112 -9.07 2.98 6.88
N THR A 113 -9.56 3.54 7.98
CA THR A 113 -10.91 3.29 8.49
C THR A 113 -12.00 3.79 7.52
N LEU A 114 -11.82 4.97 6.95
CA LEU A 114 -12.75 5.57 5.99
C LEU A 114 -12.84 4.74 4.71
N LEU A 115 -11.69 4.40 4.11
CA LEU A 115 -11.61 3.60 2.91
C LEU A 115 -12.29 2.23 3.10
N SER A 116 -12.03 1.59 4.23
CA SER A 116 -12.69 0.33 4.58
C SER A 116 -14.21 0.45 4.64
N LYS A 117 -14.74 1.51 5.28
CA LYS A 117 -16.19 1.73 5.40
C LYS A 117 -16.87 2.03 4.06
N LEU A 118 -16.21 2.79 3.18
CA LEU A 118 -16.76 3.18 1.89
C LEU A 118 -16.76 2.04 0.87
N THR A 119 -15.78 1.12 0.97
CA THR A 119 -15.59 0.06 -0.03
C THR A 119 -16.01 -1.32 0.46
N ASN A 120 -16.13 -1.54 1.77
CA ASN A 120 -16.24 -2.84 2.43
C ASN A 120 -15.03 -3.77 2.24
N TYR A 121 -13.91 -3.25 1.71
CA TYR A 121 -12.63 -3.94 1.58
C TYR A 121 -11.69 -3.61 2.75
N ALA A 122 -10.54 -4.28 2.82
CA ALA A 122 -9.53 -3.94 3.82
C ALA A 122 -8.88 -2.59 3.49
N GLY A 123 -9.13 -1.57 4.30
CA GLY A 123 -8.53 -0.24 4.14
C GLY A 123 -7.09 -0.23 4.62
N ILE A 124 -6.18 0.27 3.80
CA ILE A 124 -4.74 0.29 4.05
C ILE A 124 -4.25 1.74 4.04
N ALA A 125 -3.42 2.10 5.00
CA ALA A 125 -2.62 3.32 4.98
C ALA A 125 -1.25 3.04 5.57
N VAL A 126 -0.21 3.50 4.90
CA VAL A 126 1.20 3.23 5.23
C VAL A 126 1.92 4.56 5.41
N GLU A 127 2.56 4.74 6.54
CA GLU A 127 3.41 5.90 6.79
C GLU A 127 4.67 5.81 5.93
N PRO A 128 5.07 6.88 5.23
CA PRO A 128 6.29 6.84 4.43
C PRO A 128 7.51 6.63 5.30
N LYS A 129 8.44 5.78 4.82
CA LYS A 129 9.78 5.71 5.39
C LYS A 129 10.48 7.05 5.14
N PRO A 130 11.07 7.64 6.16
CA PRO A 130 11.92 8.79 5.94
C PRO A 130 13.28 8.32 5.39
N ASP A 131 13.45 8.37 4.06
CA ASP A 131 14.69 7.94 3.41
C ASP A 131 15.92 8.78 3.77
N ASN A 132 15.76 9.97 4.34
CA ASN A 132 16.87 10.86 4.68
C ASN A 132 16.53 11.84 5.80
N LYS A 133 15.87 11.39 6.88
CA LYS A 133 15.66 12.31 8.00
C LYS A 133 16.96 12.56 8.72
N LYS A 134 17.36 13.83 8.72
CA LYS A 134 18.52 14.27 9.48
C LYS A 134 18.21 14.15 10.97
N VAL A 135 19.15 13.59 11.68
CA VAL A 135 19.14 13.61 13.13
C VAL A 135 19.50 15.04 13.57
N SER A 136 18.66 15.64 14.39
CA SER A 136 18.92 16.94 14.97
C SER A 136 19.92 16.84 16.13
N ARG A 137 19.68 15.87 17.01
CA ARG A 137 20.56 15.58 18.16
C ARG A 137 20.29 14.19 18.70
N VAL A 138 21.26 13.66 19.45
CA VAL A 138 21.13 12.44 20.23
C VAL A 138 21.47 12.74 21.68
N GLU A 139 20.63 12.27 22.60
CA GLU A 139 20.92 12.24 24.03
C GLU A 139 21.17 10.79 24.43
N LEU A 140 22.25 10.53 25.15
CA LEU A 140 22.59 9.23 25.70
C LEU A 140 22.31 9.21 27.19
N VAL A 141 21.49 8.23 27.62
CA VAL A 141 21.14 8.03 29.00
C VAL A 141 21.86 6.80 29.51
N TYR A 142 22.70 6.97 30.52
CA TYR A 142 23.35 5.85 31.23
C TYR A 142 22.30 5.09 32.04
N ILE A 143 22.10 3.81 31.76
CA ILE A 143 21.20 2.93 32.53
C ILE A 143 22.01 2.10 33.54
N ASP A 144 23.02 1.37 33.02
CA ASP A 144 23.99 0.65 33.82
C ASP A 144 25.31 0.50 33.04
N GLU A 145 26.28 -0.23 33.60
CA GLU A 145 27.63 -0.36 33.02
C GLU A 145 27.67 -1.08 31.65
N TYR A 146 26.59 -1.78 31.26
CA TYR A 146 26.48 -2.50 29.98
C TYR A 146 25.31 -2.04 29.11
N LEU A 147 24.50 -1.06 29.60
CA LEU A 147 23.29 -0.61 28.91
C LEU A 147 23.22 0.91 28.92
N ILE A 148 23.11 1.47 27.72
CA ILE A 148 22.76 2.87 27.50
C ILE A 148 21.50 2.98 26.67
N MET A 149 20.72 4.05 26.88
CA MET A 149 19.59 4.37 26.03
C MET A 149 19.94 5.60 25.19
N ALA A 150 19.81 5.49 23.87
CA ALA A 150 19.91 6.62 22.95
C ALA A 150 18.52 7.21 22.71
N ILE A 151 18.38 8.52 22.95
CA ILE A 151 17.21 9.31 22.61
C ILE A 151 17.56 10.12 21.37
N ILE A 152 17.02 9.75 20.22
CA ILE A 152 17.32 10.34 18.92
C ILE A 152 16.24 11.35 18.58
N VAL A 153 16.58 12.62 18.51
CA VAL A 153 15.69 13.70 18.12
C VAL A 153 15.90 14.02 16.65
N MET A 154 14.84 13.90 15.86
CA MET A 154 14.85 14.16 14.42
C MET A 154 14.56 15.64 14.12
N ASP A 155 14.94 16.13 12.93
CA ASP A 155 14.64 17.49 12.47
C ASP A 155 13.15 17.82 12.45
N ASP A 156 12.31 16.81 12.24
CA ASP A 156 10.84 16.92 12.25
C ASP A 156 10.23 16.83 13.66
N ARG A 157 11.06 16.89 14.71
CA ARG A 157 10.71 16.82 16.14
C ARG A 157 10.22 15.45 16.61
N ARG A 158 10.26 14.40 15.79
CA ARG A 158 10.03 13.04 16.28
C ARG A 158 11.19 12.63 17.17
N VAL A 159 10.85 11.84 18.19
CA VAL A 159 11.83 11.28 19.12
C VAL A 159 11.78 9.76 18.97
N LYS A 160 12.94 9.15 18.80
CA LYS A 160 13.13 7.72 18.84
C LYS A 160 13.99 7.37 20.04
N THR A 161 13.72 6.24 20.67
CA THR A 161 14.57 5.70 21.73
C THR A 161 15.14 4.36 21.29
N LYS A 162 16.38 4.08 21.65
CA LYS A 162 17.01 2.81 21.35
C LYS A 162 17.89 2.37 22.53
N ASN A 163 17.72 1.12 22.95
CA ASN A 163 18.57 0.50 23.93
C ASN A 163 19.84 -0.05 23.22
N ILE A 164 21.00 0.29 23.73
CA ILE A 164 22.30 -0.14 23.20
C ILE A 164 22.99 -0.94 24.27
N HIS A 165 23.10 -2.25 24.07
CA HIS A 165 23.83 -3.17 24.94
C HIS A 165 25.32 -3.17 24.55
N LEU A 166 26.17 -2.96 25.52
CA LEU A 166 27.61 -2.90 25.34
C LEU A 166 28.26 -4.21 25.80
N SER A 167 29.25 -4.65 25.06
CA SER A 167 30.06 -5.84 25.41
C SER A 167 31.15 -5.55 26.48
N TYR A 168 31.31 -4.29 26.86
CA TYR A 168 32.26 -3.83 27.86
C TYR A 168 31.64 -2.81 28.80
N PRO A 169 32.11 -2.72 30.05
CA PRO A 169 31.56 -1.77 30.99
C PRO A 169 31.94 -0.32 30.59
N ILE A 170 30.96 0.58 30.68
CA ILE A 170 31.12 2.01 30.42
C ILE A 170 30.76 2.81 31.67
N THR A 171 31.44 3.90 31.90
CA THR A 171 31.12 4.83 32.99
C THR A 171 30.17 5.94 32.50
N LYS A 172 29.51 6.60 33.43
CA LYS A 172 28.61 7.73 33.12
C LYS A 172 29.34 8.88 32.41
N GLU A 173 30.56 9.19 32.85
CA GLU A 173 31.41 10.23 32.26
C GLU A 173 31.80 9.88 30.79
N GLU A 174 32.05 8.60 30.50
CA GLU A 174 32.32 8.14 29.15
C GLU A 174 31.09 8.22 28.25
N VAL A 175 29.90 7.94 28.76
CA VAL A 175 28.63 8.13 28.03
C VAL A 175 28.42 9.59 27.67
N GLU A 176 28.62 10.53 28.61
CA GLU A 176 28.51 11.96 28.35
C GLU A 176 29.50 12.42 27.27
N LYS A 177 30.75 11.98 27.35
CA LYS A 177 31.77 12.29 26.34
C LYS A 177 31.41 11.74 24.95
N LYS A 178 30.93 10.50 24.86
CA LYS A 178 30.47 9.90 23.60
C LYS A 178 29.25 10.62 23.04
N ALA A 179 28.34 11.12 23.88
CA ALA A 179 27.19 11.93 23.45
C ALA A 179 27.66 13.24 22.78
N ASP A 180 28.65 13.92 23.35
CA ASP A 180 29.21 15.14 22.80
C ASP A 180 29.91 14.89 21.46
N GLU A 181 30.72 13.82 21.35
CA GLU A 181 31.37 13.39 20.11
C GLU A 181 30.36 13.06 19.00
N LEU A 182 29.31 12.29 19.33
CA LEU A 182 28.24 11.92 18.39
C LEU A 182 27.49 13.17 17.90
N ASN A 183 27.12 14.07 18.81
CA ASN A 183 26.42 15.31 18.44
C ASN A 183 27.31 16.26 17.63
N ALA A 184 28.62 16.28 17.82
CA ALA A 184 29.55 17.03 16.97
C ALA A 184 29.55 16.49 15.54
N LYS A 185 29.60 15.16 15.35
CA LYS A 185 29.53 14.50 14.03
C LYS A 185 28.18 14.72 13.34
N ILE A 186 27.07 14.69 14.11
CA ILE A 186 25.72 14.99 13.58
C ILE A 186 25.66 16.43 13.05
N ARG A 187 26.14 17.42 13.81
CA ARG A 187 26.16 18.83 13.37
C ARG A 187 26.96 19.04 12.09
N ASN A 188 28.02 18.26 11.89
CA ASN A 188 28.85 18.32 10.69
C ASN A 188 28.27 17.54 9.49
N ASN A 189 27.08 16.92 9.62
CA ASN A 189 26.49 16.00 8.64
C ASN A 189 27.39 14.79 8.31
N GLU A 190 28.20 14.32 9.25
CA GLU A 190 29.14 13.20 9.06
C GLU A 190 28.49 11.85 9.40
N ILE A 191 27.32 11.84 10.06
CA ILE A 191 26.63 10.62 10.50
C ILE A 191 25.14 10.69 10.12
N ALA A 192 24.65 9.66 9.45
CA ALA A 192 23.22 9.41 9.21
C ALA A 192 22.60 8.62 10.39
N ILE A 193 21.27 8.55 10.45
CA ILE A 193 20.54 7.83 11.52
C ILE A 193 20.95 6.35 11.61
N ASN A 194 21.17 5.71 10.46
CA ASN A 194 21.56 4.29 10.39
C ASN A 194 23.02 4.05 10.80
N ASP A 195 23.82 5.09 10.91
CA ASP A 195 25.22 5.02 11.28
C ASP A 195 25.45 5.33 12.77
N ILE A 196 24.41 5.76 13.49
CA ILE A 196 24.49 5.99 14.95
C ILE A 196 24.90 4.72 15.67
N GLU A 197 24.42 3.57 15.22
CA GLU A 197 24.83 2.26 15.74
C GLU A 197 26.27 1.96 15.44
N LYS A 198 26.74 2.20 14.21
CA LYS A 198 28.12 1.99 13.82
C LYS A 198 29.08 2.83 14.62
N PHE A 199 28.65 4.00 15.09
CA PHE A 199 29.45 4.84 15.97
C PHE A 199 29.85 4.14 17.28
N PHE A 200 28.97 3.24 17.77
CA PHE A 200 29.27 2.40 18.92
C PHE A 200 29.97 1.09 18.56
N THR A 201 29.78 0.58 17.32
CA THR A 201 30.37 -0.67 16.82
C THR A 201 31.79 -0.53 16.35
N GLU A 202 32.20 0.59 15.72
CA GLU A 202 33.55 0.81 15.27
C GLU A 202 34.58 0.84 16.42
N SER A 203 34.10 0.96 17.65
CA SER A 203 34.93 1.00 18.85
C SER A 203 35.03 -0.32 19.62
N THR A 204 34.13 -1.31 19.36
CA THR A 204 34.05 -2.54 20.17
C THR A 204 33.08 -3.58 19.57
N ASP A 205 33.30 -4.86 19.89
CA ASP A 205 32.39 -5.98 19.61
C ASP A 205 31.11 -5.82 20.40
N ILE A 206 30.02 -5.41 19.76
CA ILE A 206 28.69 -5.26 20.35
C ILE A 206 27.83 -6.46 19.94
N VAL A 207 27.25 -7.15 20.93
CA VAL A 207 26.22 -8.17 20.71
C VAL A 207 24.88 -7.48 20.60
N TYR A 208 24.25 -7.56 19.42
CA TYR A 208 22.93 -7.02 19.19
C TYR A 208 21.86 -8.00 19.63
N GLU A 209 20.98 -7.61 20.55
CA GLU A 209 19.60 -8.03 20.50
C GLU A 209 18.87 -6.99 19.64
N TYR A 210 18.53 -7.38 18.43
CA TYR A 210 17.67 -6.58 17.55
C TYR A 210 16.29 -6.53 18.16
N ASP A 211 15.96 -5.47 18.86
CA ASP A 211 14.57 -5.04 18.96
C ASP A 211 14.22 -4.43 17.60
N ASP A 212 13.72 -5.27 16.70
CA ASP A 212 13.26 -4.90 15.34
C ASP A 212 12.07 -3.90 15.37
N GLU A 213 11.68 -3.37 16.53
CA GLU A 213 10.58 -2.42 16.68
C GLU A 213 10.89 -1.04 16.09
N ASP A 214 12.16 -0.67 15.95
CA ASP A 214 12.53 0.73 15.64
C ASP A 214 12.60 1.10 14.15
N GLU A 215 12.59 0.15 13.22
CA GLU A 215 12.62 0.44 11.78
C GLU A 215 11.27 0.29 11.07
N LEU A 216 10.20 0.02 11.79
CA LEU A 216 8.93 -0.33 11.18
C LEU A 216 8.19 0.87 10.64
N THR A 217 8.03 0.88 9.33
CA THR A 217 6.99 1.63 8.66
C THR A 217 5.67 1.38 9.38
N LYS A 218 5.05 2.43 9.95
CA LYS A 218 3.73 2.29 10.56
C LYS A 218 2.71 2.05 9.47
N TYR A 219 1.89 1.03 9.64
CA TYR A 219 0.78 0.74 8.75
C TYR A 219 -0.52 0.55 9.54
N PHE A 220 -1.61 0.92 8.90
CA PHE A 220 -2.96 0.85 9.44
C PHE A 220 -3.81 0.02 8.49
N ILE A 221 -4.26 -1.15 8.95
CA ILE A 221 -5.12 -2.04 8.18
C ILE A 221 -6.44 -2.21 8.94
N ASN A 222 -7.54 -1.92 8.27
CA ASN A 222 -8.87 -2.00 8.83
C ASN A 222 -9.74 -2.99 8.07
N ASN A 223 -10.57 -3.75 8.79
CA ASN A 223 -11.60 -4.66 8.26
C ASN A 223 -11.08 -5.94 7.56
N LEU A 224 -9.80 -6.26 7.66
CA LEU A 224 -9.24 -7.46 7.04
C LEU A 224 -10.01 -8.75 7.45
N PRO A 225 -10.24 -9.05 8.75
CA PRO A 225 -10.93 -10.28 9.14
C PRO A 225 -12.37 -10.37 8.64
N SER A 226 -13.10 -9.24 8.57
CA SER A 226 -14.49 -9.23 8.10
C SER A 226 -14.59 -9.43 6.60
N MET A 227 -13.66 -8.84 5.84
CA MET A 227 -13.56 -9.02 4.40
C MET A 227 -13.29 -10.50 4.05
N LEU A 228 -12.32 -11.11 4.70
CA LEU A 228 -11.93 -12.50 4.45
C LEU A 228 -13.07 -13.50 4.75
N LYS A 229 -13.85 -13.24 5.81
CA LYS A 229 -15.01 -14.09 6.16
C LYS A 229 -16.14 -14.04 5.13
N ASN A 230 -16.35 -12.90 4.50
CA ASN A 230 -17.47 -12.68 3.58
C ASN A 230 -17.22 -13.26 2.19
N GLU A 231 -15.98 -13.44 1.78
CA GLU A 231 -15.62 -13.81 0.39
C GLU A 231 -15.39 -15.31 0.18
N ASN A 232 -15.51 -16.13 1.21
CA ASN A 232 -15.29 -17.60 1.13
C ASN A 232 -13.93 -17.97 0.44
N ILE A 233 -12.90 -17.17 0.75
CA ILE A 233 -11.56 -17.28 0.15
C ILE A 233 -10.83 -18.45 0.81
N ALA A 234 -10.21 -19.30 -0.01
CA ALA A 234 -9.32 -20.35 0.47
C ALA A 234 -8.05 -19.69 1.10
N GLY A 235 -7.51 -20.27 2.17
CA GLY A 235 -6.28 -19.76 2.78
C GLY A 235 -6.45 -18.50 3.64
N VAL A 236 -7.66 -18.24 4.17
CA VAL A 236 -7.92 -17.08 5.07
C VAL A 236 -6.92 -17.00 6.23
N THR A 237 -6.53 -18.14 6.80
CA THR A 237 -5.56 -18.22 7.89
C THR A 237 -4.20 -17.72 7.44
N ASP A 238 -3.73 -18.15 6.28
CA ASP A 238 -2.43 -17.82 5.71
C ASP A 238 -2.34 -16.30 5.43
N VAL A 239 -3.43 -15.69 4.94
CA VAL A 239 -3.51 -14.23 4.73
C VAL A 239 -3.47 -13.47 6.05
N ILE A 240 -4.15 -13.95 7.10
CA ILE A 240 -4.11 -13.32 8.42
C ILE A 240 -2.70 -13.44 9.00
N GLU A 241 -2.06 -14.59 8.89
CA GLU A 241 -0.68 -14.82 9.35
C GLU A 241 0.28 -13.89 8.59
N PHE A 242 0.18 -13.81 7.27
CA PHE A 242 0.96 -12.87 6.46
C PHE A 242 0.87 -11.43 6.99
N PHE A 243 -0.35 -10.96 7.29
CA PHE A 243 -0.54 -9.60 7.82
C PHE A 243 -0.17 -9.44 9.30
N ASN A 244 0.12 -10.52 10.02
CA ASN A 244 0.68 -10.47 11.36
C ASN A 244 2.22 -10.45 11.33
N GLU A 245 2.85 -10.90 10.24
CA GLU A 245 4.30 -10.88 10.06
C GLU A 245 4.75 -9.55 9.46
N ARG A 246 5.37 -8.73 10.28
CA ARG A 246 5.77 -7.35 9.93
C ARG A 246 6.75 -7.26 8.75
N LYS A 247 7.62 -8.25 8.59
CA LYS A 247 8.63 -8.30 7.50
C LYS A 247 7.96 -8.43 6.13
N ASP A 248 6.97 -9.31 6.02
CA ASP A 248 6.26 -9.62 4.78
C ASP A 248 5.43 -8.43 4.30
N ILE A 249 4.82 -7.69 5.24
CA ILE A 249 4.08 -6.46 4.94
C ILE A 249 5.02 -5.37 4.39
N ARG A 250 6.22 -5.25 4.91
CA ARG A 250 7.21 -4.29 4.41
C ARG A 250 7.55 -4.60 2.94
N GLU A 251 7.86 -5.86 2.65
CA GLU A 251 8.18 -6.30 1.29
C GLU A 251 7.04 -6.02 0.32
N LEU A 252 5.79 -6.28 0.73
CA LEU A 252 4.61 -5.94 -0.05
C LEU A 252 4.58 -4.45 -0.42
N PHE A 253 4.76 -3.56 0.57
CA PHE A 253 4.65 -2.12 0.32
C PHE A 253 5.83 -1.57 -0.51
N GLU A 254 7.03 -2.07 -0.33
CA GLU A 254 8.19 -1.75 -1.16
C GLU A 254 7.93 -2.16 -2.62
N LYS A 255 7.42 -3.37 -2.87
CA LYS A 255 7.02 -3.81 -4.22
C LYS A 255 5.93 -2.93 -4.85
N LEU A 256 4.92 -2.49 -4.08
CA LEU A 256 3.87 -1.60 -4.59
C LEU A 256 4.42 -0.22 -5.01
N ILE A 257 5.42 0.30 -4.30
CA ILE A 257 6.09 1.57 -4.64
C ILE A 257 6.98 1.40 -5.87
N GLU A 258 7.78 0.36 -5.92
CA GLU A 258 8.71 0.09 -7.03
C GLU A 258 8.00 -0.15 -8.36
N GLN A 259 6.89 -0.89 -8.36
CA GLN A 259 6.13 -1.16 -9.58
C GLN A 259 5.55 0.12 -10.19
N LYS A 260 5.08 1.06 -9.36
CA LYS A 260 4.63 2.36 -9.88
C LYS A 260 5.75 3.15 -10.55
N ALA A 261 6.98 3.07 -10.03
CA ALA A 261 8.11 3.78 -10.62
C ALA A 261 8.44 3.27 -12.05
N GLN A 262 8.10 2.01 -12.34
CA GLN A 262 8.28 1.39 -13.65
C GLN A 262 7.11 1.66 -14.62
N GLU A 263 5.92 1.91 -14.09
CA GLU A 263 4.74 2.23 -14.89
C GLU A 263 4.67 3.74 -15.16
N ASN A 264 4.84 4.18 -16.42
CA ASN A 264 4.58 5.54 -16.90
C ASN A 264 3.06 5.88 -16.86
N SER A 265 2.35 5.44 -15.83
CA SER A 265 0.90 5.66 -15.69
C SER A 265 0.61 7.11 -15.33
N LYS A 266 -0.24 7.77 -16.12
CA LYS A 266 -0.76 9.12 -15.85
C LYS A 266 -1.79 9.13 -14.71
N SER A 267 -2.18 7.97 -14.18
CA SER A 267 -3.17 7.85 -13.11
C SER A 267 -2.52 8.02 -11.74
N ASN A 268 -3.19 8.77 -10.86
CA ASN A 268 -2.80 8.86 -9.46
C ASN A 268 -3.20 7.62 -8.64
N VAL A 269 -4.06 6.76 -9.21
CA VAL A 269 -4.53 5.52 -8.59
C VAL A 269 -4.02 4.34 -9.41
N ASN A 270 -3.46 3.37 -8.73
CA ASN A 270 -2.86 2.17 -9.32
C ASN A 270 -3.67 0.95 -8.90
N VAL A 271 -3.64 -0.08 -9.72
CA VAL A 271 -4.21 -1.39 -9.44
C VAL A 271 -3.16 -2.44 -9.73
N ILE A 272 -2.98 -3.35 -8.79
CA ILE A 272 -2.11 -4.51 -8.96
C ILE A 272 -2.87 -5.78 -8.54
N LEU A 273 -2.70 -6.84 -9.29
CA LEU A 273 -3.22 -8.17 -8.95
C LEU A 273 -2.21 -8.89 -8.07
N GLY A 274 -2.69 -9.70 -7.11
CA GLY A 274 -1.82 -10.33 -6.12
C GLY A 274 -0.79 -11.29 -6.71
N ASP A 275 -1.11 -11.95 -7.83
CA ASP A 275 -0.18 -12.79 -8.58
C ASP A 275 1.03 -12.00 -9.14
N GLU A 276 0.86 -10.73 -9.47
CA GLU A 276 1.95 -9.86 -9.93
C GLU A 276 2.95 -9.52 -8.82
N LEU A 277 2.55 -9.69 -7.54
CA LEU A 277 3.42 -9.48 -6.38
C LEU A 277 4.36 -10.65 -6.12
N GLY A 278 4.05 -11.84 -6.66
CA GLY A 278 4.80 -13.07 -6.37
C GLY A 278 4.69 -13.53 -4.91
N ILE A 279 3.60 -13.14 -4.23
CA ILE A 279 3.27 -13.52 -2.85
C ILE A 279 2.06 -14.45 -2.92
N LYS A 280 2.29 -15.73 -2.63
CA LYS A 280 1.31 -16.80 -2.81
C LYS A 280 0.02 -16.56 -2.00
N GLU A 281 0.15 -16.09 -0.78
CA GLU A 281 -0.96 -15.82 0.14
C GLU A 281 -1.89 -14.71 -0.38
N LEU A 282 -1.42 -13.88 -1.32
CA LEU A 282 -2.13 -12.74 -1.87
C LEU A 282 -2.58 -12.94 -3.33
N GLU A 283 -2.36 -14.11 -3.93
CA GLU A 283 -2.68 -14.38 -5.34
C GLU A 283 -4.16 -14.12 -5.70
N ASP A 284 -5.10 -14.40 -4.79
CA ASP A 284 -6.54 -14.21 -5.00
C ASP A 284 -7.02 -12.77 -4.72
N PHE A 285 -6.11 -11.87 -4.37
CA PHE A 285 -6.42 -10.49 -4.01
C PHE A 285 -6.01 -9.49 -5.07
N SER A 286 -6.50 -8.28 -4.91
CA SER A 286 -6.12 -7.10 -5.69
C SER A 286 -5.94 -5.92 -4.76
N PHE A 287 -5.01 -5.04 -5.12
CA PHE A 287 -4.72 -3.80 -4.42
C PHE A 287 -5.09 -2.63 -5.33
N VAL A 288 -5.91 -1.72 -4.80
CA VAL A 288 -6.19 -0.43 -5.45
C VAL A 288 -5.64 0.64 -4.53
N TYR A 289 -4.66 1.40 -4.99
CA TYR A 289 -3.90 2.29 -4.10
C TYR A 289 -3.43 3.57 -4.81
N SER A 290 -3.12 4.56 -4.00
CA SER A 290 -2.46 5.80 -4.39
C SER A 290 -1.22 6.01 -3.53
N ILE A 291 -0.17 6.55 -4.13
CA ILE A 291 1.04 6.96 -3.42
C ILE A 291 0.91 8.44 -3.08
N TYR A 292 1.26 8.82 -1.87
CA TYR A 292 1.40 10.20 -1.43
C TYR A 292 2.85 10.49 -1.03
N ASP A 293 3.25 11.75 -1.12
CA ASP A 293 4.58 12.21 -0.75
C ASP A 293 4.51 13.16 0.44
N ILE A 294 5.47 13.04 1.34
CA ILE A 294 5.69 13.98 2.44
C ILE A 294 7.17 14.17 2.65
N GLY A 295 7.68 15.36 2.27
CA GLY A 295 9.09 15.70 2.43
C GLY A 295 10.04 14.78 1.65
N GLY A 296 9.63 14.28 0.50
CA GLY A 296 10.40 13.37 -0.37
C GLY A 296 10.28 11.89 0.01
N ALA A 297 9.54 11.55 1.07
CA ALA A 297 9.29 10.17 1.46
C ALA A 297 7.89 9.71 0.97
N GLN A 298 7.79 8.51 0.40
CA GLN A 298 6.57 8.00 -0.21
C GLN A 298 5.81 7.07 0.73
N GLY A 299 4.50 7.32 0.89
CA GLY A 299 3.57 6.46 1.60
C GLY A 299 2.44 5.98 0.69
N ILE A 300 1.66 5.03 1.17
CA ILE A 300 0.56 4.39 0.43
C ILE A 300 -0.75 4.59 1.17
N ILE A 301 -1.81 4.87 0.44
CA ILE A 301 -3.19 4.73 0.89
C ILE A 301 -4.00 3.95 -0.14
N GLY A 302 -4.85 3.04 0.31
CA GLY A 302 -5.60 2.20 -0.61
C GLY A 302 -6.47 1.17 0.07
N VAL A 303 -6.89 0.20 -0.69
CA VAL A 303 -7.64 -0.96 -0.21
C VAL A 303 -7.10 -2.24 -0.84
N MET A 304 -7.24 -3.33 -0.09
CA MET A 304 -7.10 -4.70 -0.58
C MET A 304 -8.46 -5.37 -0.56
N GLY A 305 -8.77 -6.07 -1.62
CA GLY A 305 -9.99 -6.86 -1.76
C GLY A 305 -9.78 -8.05 -2.68
N PRO A 306 -10.79 -8.89 -2.89
CA PRO A 306 -10.71 -10.02 -3.81
C PRO A 306 -10.49 -9.52 -5.25
N LYS A 307 -9.93 -10.35 -6.13
CA LYS A 307 -9.79 -10.01 -7.57
C LYS A 307 -11.11 -9.54 -8.20
N ARG A 308 -12.24 -9.97 -7.66
CA ARG A 308 -13.58 -9.55 -8.07
C ARG A 308 -14.09 -8.37 -7.26
N MET A 309 -13.44 -7.21 -7.36
CA MET A 309 -13.90 -6.00 -6.67
C MET A 309 -14.52 -4.97 -7.63
N ALA A 310 -15.27 -4.02 -7.09
CA ALA A 310 -15.88 -2.93 -7.85
C ALA A 310 -14.80 -1.87 -8.20
N TYR A 311 -13.89 -2.19 -9.10
CA TYR A 311 -12.71 -1.36 -9.42
C TYR A 311 -13.06 0.07 -9.79
N SER A 312 -14.05 0.28 -10.68
CA SER A 312 -14.43 1.61 -11.17
C SER A 312 -14.79 2.56 -10.03
N LYS A 313 -15.65 2.11 -9.12
CA LYS A 313 -16.05 2.87 -7.94
C LYS A 313 -14.91 3.03 -6.94
N THR A 314 -14.19 1.96 -6.67
CA THR A 314 -13.07 1.94 -5.72
C THR A 314 -11.97 2.92 -6.13
N MET A 315 -11.59 2.94 -7.41
CA MET A 315 -10.61 3.89 -7.94
C MET A 315 -11.09 5.34 -7.82
N GLY A 316 -12.38 5.61 -8.05
CA GLY A 316 -12.99 6.93 -7.86
C GLY A 316 -12.87 7.42 -6.41
N LEU A 317 -13.21 6.55 -5.45
CA LEU A 317 -13.11 6.84 -4.02
C LEU A 317 -11.66 7.09 -3.57
N ILE A 318 -10.72 6.20 -3.95
CA ILE A 318 -9.31 6.35 -3.59
C ILE A 318 -8.71 7.62 -4.18
N ASN A 319 -9.03 7.96 -5.44
CA ASN A 319 -8.56 9.18 -6.06
C ASN A 319 -9.02 10.44 -5.30
N HIS A 320 -10.26 10.45 -4.81
CA HIS A 320 -10.77 11.58 -4.04
C HIS A 320 -10.13 11.66 -2.65
N VAL A 321 -10.09 10.55 -1.92
CA VAL A 321 -9.47 10.45 -0.60
C VAL A 321 -7.99 10.84 -0.67
N SER A 322 -7.25 10.36 -1.67
CA SER A 322 -5.84 10.72 -1.88
C SER A 322 -5.65 12.22 -2.07
N ARG A 323 -6.54 12.89 -2.80
CA ARG A 323 -6.48 14.36 -2.95
C ARG A 323 -6.70 15.08 -1.63
N GLU A 324 -7.64 14.64 -0.81
CA GLU A 324 -7.89 15.26 0.50
C GLU A 324 -6.71 15.02 1.46
N VAL A 325 -6.15 13.81 1.51
CA VAL A 325 -4.95 13.51 2.30
C VAL A 325 -3.77 14.38 1.86
N ASN A 326 -3.50 14.49 0.55
CA ASN A 326 -2.43 15.35 0.03
C ASN A 326 -2.61 16.83 0.39
N LYS A 327 -3.85 17.36 0.36
CA LYS A 327 -4.13 18.74 0.80
C LYS A 327 -3.78 18.95 2.27
N LEU A 328 -4.15 18.00 3.13
CA LEU A 328 -3.87 18.06 4.56
C LEU A 328 -2.36 18.00 4.84
N ILE A 329 -1.66 17.06 4.21
CA ILE A 329 -0.21 16.93 4.34
C ILE A 329 0.50 18.21 3.92
N ASN A 330 0.15 18.78 2.77
CA ASN A 330 0.71 20.03 2.27
C ASN A 330 0.42 21.23 3.21
N SER A 331 -0.74 21.24 3.88
CA SER A 331 -1.06 22.27 4.87
C SER A 331 -0.21 22.14 6.13
N MET A 332 0.06 20.91 6.59
CA MET A 332 0.93 20.65 7.74
C MET A 332 2.38 21.08 7.47
N GLU A 333 2.90 20.84 6.26
CA GLU A 333 4.25 21.27 5.88
C GLU A 333 4.38 22.80 5.83
N LYS A 334 3.38 23.50 5.29
CA LYS A 334 3.36 24.96 5.25
C LYS A 334 3.31 25.60 6.65
N ASP A 335 2.55 25.00 7.57
CA ASP A 335 2.47 25.49 8.95
C ASP A 335 3.76 25.24 9.73
N LYS A 336 4.49 24.15 9.43
CA LYS A 336 5.84 23.90 9.97
C LYS A 336 6.84 24.96 9.51
N ASN A 337 6.83 25.31 8.21
CA ASN A 337 7.75 26.31 7.63
C ASN A 337 7.46 27.75 8.08
N LYS A 338 6.27 28.06 8.59
CA LYS A 338 5.93 29.39 9.14
C LYS A 338 6.34 29.59 10.61
N ARG A 339 6.68 28.50 11.31
CA ARG A 339 7.06 28.53 12.73
C ARG A 339 8.58 28.44 12.95
N VAL A 340 9.35 28.40 11.88
CA VAL A 340 10.81 28.56 11.81
C VAL A 340 11.12 29.96 11.33
#